data_e29b8396edd01774c15e6ba5e02df67d
#
_entry.id   e29b8396edd01774c15e6ba5e02df67d
#
_cell.length_a   1.000
_cell.length_b   1.000
_cell.length_c   1.000
_cell.angle_alpha   90.00
_cell.angle_beta   90.00
_cell.angle_gamma   90.00
#
_symmetry.space_group_name_H-M   'P 1'
#
loop_
_entity.id
_entity.type
_entity.pdbx_description
1 polymer ?
#
loop_
_entity_poly.entity_id
_entity_poly.type
_entity_poly.pdbx_seq_one_letter_code
_entity_poly.pdbx_strand_id
1 'polypeptide(L)'
;MLAMPWIATGVFVYQSFITDSKGWGTYVIAQSFMVYSVLSVLTLLIAGFLIDKFTSRKLLIFMNIPLLISTIVLMYFDISFSAFIFLGLIGISNGLANVLGSSTWAEIYGVRHIGSIKALTTALMVFSTAFGTALFGLLIDAGFSIEQVALVSLIYISIATALLFFVRNKLNPQYL
;
A
#
# COMPACT_ATOMS: atom_id res chain seq x y z
N MET A 1 -3.13 3.34 6.83
CA MET A 1 -3.40 4.09 5.60
C MET A 1 -2.14 4.72 4.99
N LEU A 2 -1.14 5.13 5.77
CA LEU A 2 0.10 5.76 5.23
C LEU A 2 1.09 4.78 4.59
N ALA A 3 1.00 3.48 4.87
CA ALA A 3 1.93 2.47 4.34
C ALA A 3 1.90 2.39 2.80
N MET A 4 0.71 2.41 2.22
CA MET A 4 0.56 2.28 0.76
C MET A 4 1.19 3.45 -0.01
N PRO A 5 0.89 4.74 0.29
CA PRO A 5 1.51 5.87 -0.42
C PRO A 5 3.04 5.87 -0.31
N TRP A 6 3.56 5.60 0.87
CA TRP A 6 4.98 5.58 1.17
C TRP A 6 5.73 4.53 0.34
N ILE A 7 5.26 3.29 0.38
CA ILE A 7 5.95 2.16 -0.27
C ILE A 7 5.75 2.20 -1.78
N ALA A 8 4.51 2.43 -2.25
CA ALA A 8 4.24 2.47 -3.68
C ALA A 8 5.02 3.59 -4.38
N THR A 9 5.11 4.78 -3.77
CA THR A 9 5.89 5.87 -4.35
C THR A 9 7.38 5.55 -4.38
N GLY A 10 7.93 4.97 -3.31
CA GLY A 10 9.32 4.51 -3.30
C GLY A 10 9.60 3.49 -4.41
N VAL A 11 8.74 2.49 -4.56
CA VAL A 11 8.83 1.48 -5.62
C VAL A 11 8.76 2.13 -7.01
N PHE A 12 7.85 3.07 -7.25
CA PHE A 12 7.67 3.69 -8.56
C PHE A 12 8.83 4.64 -8.93
N VAL A 13 9.36 5.37 -7.96
CA VAL A 13 10.50 6.26 -8.20
C VAL A 13 11.78 5.47 -8.45
N TYR A 14 12.02 4.41 -7.67
CA TYR A 14 13.22 3.59 -7.77
C TYR A 14 13.03 2.29 -8.57
N GLN A 15 12.03 2.26 -9.46
CA GLN A 15 11.72 1.08 -10.27
C GLN A 15 12.90 0.58 -11.12
N SER A 16 13.73 1.49 -11.65
CA SER A 16 14.93 1.12 -12.43
C SER A 16 15.92 0.38 -11.54
N PHE A 17 16.21 0.89 -10.35
CA PHE A 17 17.09 0.24 -9.39
C PHE A 17 16.58 -1.16 -8.99
N ILE A 18 15.26 -1.29 -8.77
CA ILE A 18 14.62 -2.58 -8.46
C ILE A 18 14.77 -3.55 -9.63
N THR A 19 14.52 -3.06 -10.85
CA THR A 19 14.60 -3.86 -12.08
C THR A 19 16.01 -4.39 -12.32
N ASP A 20 17.01 -3.53 -12.16
CA ASP A 20 18.42 -3.88 -12.35
C ASP A 20 18.90 -4.84 -11.25
N SER A 21 18.54 -4.58 -10.00
CA SER A 21 18.91 -5.43 -8.86
C SER A 21 18.32 -6.83 -8.94
N LYS A 22 17.11 -6.99 -9.49
CA LYS A 22 16.40 -8.26 -9.66
C LYS A 22 16.67 -8.94 -11.01
N GLY A 23 17.40 -8.28 -11.90
CA GLY A 23 17.63 -8.79 -13.25
C GLY A 23 16.36 -8.90 -14.09
N TRP A 24 15.31 -8.14 -13.75
CA TRP A 24 14.08 -8.11 -14.55
C TRP A 24 14.29 -7.25 -15.80
N GLY A 25 13.82 -7.72 -16.94
CA GLY A 25 13.90 -6.93 -18.17
C GLY A 25 12.99 -5.69 -18.10
N THR A 26 13.38 -4.60 -18.76
CA THR A 26 12.60 -3.36 -18.83
C THR A 26 11.19 -3.57 -19.39
N TYR A 27 11.02 -4.49 -20.35
CA TYR A 27 9.70 -4.87 -20.85
C TYR A 27 8.83 -5.57 -19.80
N VAL A 28 9.43 -6.38 -18.94
CA VAL A 28 8.73 -7.12 -17.89
C VAL A 28 8.13 -6.14 -16.88
N ILE A 29 8.89 -5.15 -16.44
CA ILE A 29 8.38 -4.16 -15.50
C ILE A 29 7.27 -3.31 -16.12
N ALA A 30 7.43 -2.90 -17.40
CA ALA A 30 6.39 -2.16 -18.10
C ALA A 30 5.07 -2.94 -18.23
N GLN A 31 5.15 -4.24 -18.57
CA GLN A 31 3.98 -5.12 -18.61
C GLN A 31 3.37 -5.35 -17.22
N SER A 32 4.20 -5.42 -16.19
CA SER A 32 3.73 -5.58 -14.80
C SER A 32 2.94 -4.37 -14.30
N PHE A 33 3.22 -3.15 -14.80
CA PHE A 33 2.39 -1.96 -14.55
C PHE A 33 0.99 -2.08 -15.16
N MET A 34 0.82 -2.80 -16.28
CA MET A 34 -0.51 -3.08 -16.82
C MET A 34 -1.30 -3.96 -15.85
N VAL A 35 -0.67 -5.00 -15.29
CA VAL A 35 -1.28 -5.87 -14.27
C VAL A 35 -1.64 -5.08 -13.01
N TYR A 36 -0.72 -4.23 -12.53
CA TYR A 36 -0.98 -3.29 -11.44
C TYR A 36 -2.25 -2.46 -11.68
N SER A 37 -2.35 -1.83 -12.85
CA SER A 37 -3.47 -0.94 -13.18
C SER A 37 -4.78 -1.70 -13.25
N VAL A 38 -4.82 -2.84 -13.94
CA VAL A 38 -6.02 -3.68 -14.07
C VAL A 38 -6.47 -4.17 -12.70
N LEU A 39 -5.58 -4.73 -11.89
CA LEU A 39 -5.91 -5.23 -10.56
C LEU A 39 -6.32 -4.11 -9.60
N SER A 40 -5.71 -2.92 -9.71
CA SER A 40 -6.10 -1.76 -8.89
C SER A 40 -7.55 -1.34 -9.17
N VAL A 41 -7.93 -1.23 -10.46
CA VAL A 41 -9.30 -0.86 -10.86
C VAL A 41 -10.31 -1.95 -10.49
N LEU A 42 -10.01 -3.21 -10.78
CA LEU A 42 -10.88 -4.32 -10.41
C LEU A 42 -11.10 -4.39 -8.89
N THR A 43 -10.03 -4.25 -8.11
CA THR A 43 -10.13 -4.27 -6.65
C THR A 43 -10.91 -3.07 -6.12
N LEU A 44 -10.75 -1.89 -6.71
CA LEU A 44 -11.51 -0.70 -6.34
C LEU A 44 -13.03 -0.95 -6.51
N LEU A 45 -13.44 -1.54 -7.64
CA LEU A 45 -14.85 -1.87 -7.90
C LEU A 45 -15.36 -2.93 -6.91
N ILE A 46 -14.61 -4.02 -6.72
CA ILE A 46 -14.98 -5.10 -5.81
C ILE A 46 -15.04 -4.60 -4.37
N ALA A 47 -14.09 -3.76 -3.95
CA ALA A 47 -14.05 -3.19 -2.61
C ALA A 47 -15.28 -2.32 -2.32
N GLY A 48 -15.81 -1.60 -3.31
CA GLY A 48 -17.07 -0.86 -3.18
C GLY A 48 -18.20 -1.79 -2.74
N PHE A 49 -18.44 -2.87 -3.47
CA PHE A 49 -19.48 -3.87 -3.12
C PHE A 49 -19.23 -4.56 -1.76
N LEU A 50 -17.95 -4.79 -1.42
CA LEU A 50 -17.62 -5.41 -0.13
C LEU A 50 -17.89 -4.47 1.05
N ILE A 51 -17.68 -3.18 0.90
CA ILE A 51 -17.97 -2.18 1.93
C ILE A 51 -19.47 -2.10 2.21
N ASP A 52 -20.28 -2.12 1.18
CA ASP A 52 -21.73 -2.11 1.32
C ASP A 52 -22.23 -3.33 2.12
N LYS A 53 -21.53 -4.47 2.02
CA LYS A 53 -21.90 -5.72 2.71
C LYS A 53 -21.26 -5.86 4.10
N PHE A 54 -20.00 -5.44 4.29
CA PHE A 54 -19.20 -5.81 5.47
C PHE A 54 -18.71 -4.66 6.35
N THR A 55 -18.99 -3.42 6.02
CA THR A 55 -18.44 -2.20 6.64
C THR A 55 -16.94 -1.98 6.38
N SER A 56 -16.54 -0.74 6.15
CA SER A 56 -15.15 -0.40 5.80
C SER A 56 -14.16 -0.71 6.91
N ARG A 57 -14.58 -0.56 8.19
CA ARG A 57 -13.74 -0.84 9.36
C ARG A 57 -13.27 -2.30 9.47
N LYS A 58 -14.14 -3.24 9.10
CA LYS A 58 -13.78 -4.68 9.10
C LYS A 58 -12.78 -4.99 8.00
N LEU A 59 -12.92 -4.32 6.85
CA LEU A 59 -12.06 -4.52 5.68
C LEU A 59 -10.71 -3.81 5.79
N LEU A 60 -10.56 -2.82 6.69
CA LEU A 60 -9.37 -2.01 6.83
C LEU A 60 -8.09 -2.83 7.08
N ILE A 61 -8.20 -3.95 7.80
CA ILE A 61 -7.06 -4.83 8.09
C ILE A 61 -6.56 -5.51 6.81
N PHE A 62 -7.49 -5.88 5.93
CA PHE A 62 -7.14 -6.59 4.69
C PHE A 62 -6.39 -5.72 3.68
N MET A 63 -6.42 -4.39 3.84
CA MET A 63 -5.73 -3.45 2.95
C MET A 63 -4.22 -3.66 2.91
N ASN A 64 -3.61 -3.98 4.05
CA ASN A 64 -2.16 -4.14 4.15
C ASN A 64 -1.67 -5.55 3.80
N ILE A 65 -2.54 -6.56 3.76
CA ILE A 65 -2.14 -7.95 3.49
C ILE A 65 -1.50 -8.11 2.11
N PRO A 66 -2.09 -7.62 1.00
CA PRO A 66 -1.45 -7.73 -0.29
C PRO A 66 -0.11 -7.00 -0.34
N LEU A 67 0.01 -5.85 0.35
CA LEU A 67 1.25 -5.09 0.42
C LEU A 67 2.35 -5.85 1.19
N LEU A 68 1.99 -6.54 2.29
CA LEU A 68 2.89 -7.44 3.02
C LEU A 68 3.41 -8.56 2.11
N ILE A 69 2.51 -9.23 1.41
CA ILE A 69 2.88 -10.33 0.51
C ILE A 69 3.75 -9.80 -0.63
N SER A 70 3.47 -8.62 -1.18
CA SER A 70 4.28 -8.03 -2.25
C SER A 70 5.72 -7.77 -1.80
N THR A 71 5.93 -7.25 -0.59
CA THR A 71 7.29 -7.03 -0.06
C THR A 71 8.04 -8.33 0.18
N ILE A 72 7.35 -9.41 0.60
CA ILE A 72 7.93 -10.76 0.72
C ILE A 72 8.33 -11.29 -0.66
N VAL A 73 7.48 -11.11 -1.67
CA VAL A 73 7.80 -11.51 -3.05
C VAL A 73 9.04 -10.77 -3.54
N LEU A 74 9.15 -9.47 -3.29
CA LEU A 74 10.32 -8.68 -3.67
C LEU A 74 11.60 -9.16 -2.98
N MET A 75 11.52 -9.62 -1.72
CA MET A 75 12.68 -10.10 -0.97
C MET A 75 13.24 -11.43 -1.48
N TYR A 76 12.38 -12.38 -1.83
CA TYR A 76 12.78 -13.78 -2.00
C TYR A 76 12.77 -14.26 -3.45
N PHE A 77 12.17 -13.53 -4.38
CA PHE A 77 12.01 -14.00 -5.76
C PHE A 77 12.64 -13.05 -6.76
N ASP A 78 13.57 -13.58 -7.57
CA ASP A 78 14.28 -12.84 -8.63
C ASP A 78 13.78 -13.17 -10.04
N ILE A 79 12.87 -14.17 -10.16
CA ILE A 79 12.32 -14.62 -11.43
C ILE A 79 11.50 -13.50 -12.06
N SER A 80 11.64 -13.25 -13.36
CA SER A 80 10.90 -12.19 -14.09
C SER A 80 9.39 -12.24 -13.86
N PHE A 81 8.81 -13.44 -13.67
CA PHE A 81 7.39 -13.58 -13.37
C PHE A 81 7.00 -12.97 -12.00
N SER A 82 7.92 -12.90 -11.05
CA SER A 82 7.64 -12.30 -9.74
C SER A 82 7.34 -10.81 -9.82
N ALA A 83 7.81 -10.09 -10.85
CA ALA A 83 7.47 -8.70 -11.09
C ALA A 83 5.95 -8.49 -11.28
N PHE A 84 5.29 -9.40 -11.99
CA PHE A 84 3.83 -9.35 -12.19
C PHE A 84 3.07 -9.56 -10.89
N ILE A 85 3.50 -10.52 -10.07
CA ILE A 85 2.91 -10.79 -8.75
C ILE A 85 3.15 -9.60 -7.83
N PHE A 86 4.37 -9.09 -7.78
CA PHE A 86 4.77 -7.95 -6.94
C PHE A 86 3.92 -6.71 -7.22
N LEU A 87 3.93 -6.23 -8.48
CA LEU A 87 3.14 -5.06 -8.86
C LEU A 87 1.63 -5.33 -8.82
N GLY A 88 1.19 -6.53 -9.16
CA GLY A 88 -0.21 -6.91 -9.04
C GLY A 88 -0.74 -6.80 -7.61
N LEU A 89 0.02 -7.28 -6.63
CA LEU A 89 -0.33 -7.19 -5.20
C LEU A 89 -0.33 -5.73 -4.70
N ILE A 90 0.62 -4.91 -5.17
CA ILE A 90 0.59 -3.46 -4.90
C ILE A 90 -0.68 -2.84 -5.50
N GLY A 91 -1.08 -3.24 -6.71
CA GLY A 91 -2.33 -2.80 -7.34
C GLY A 91 -3.57 -3.14 -6.51
N ILE A 92 -3.67 -4.36 -6.00
CA ILE A 92 -4.75 -4.79 -5.10
C ILE A 92 -4.77 -3.92 -3.84
N SER A 93 -3.62 -3.72 -3.19
CA SER A 93 -3.53 -2.87 -2.00
C SER A 93 -3.93 -1.43 -2.29
N ASN A 94 -3.54 -0.90 -3.46
CA ASN A 94 -3.92 0.45 -3.90
C ASN A 94 -5.43 0.60 -4.12
N GLY A 95 -6.07 -0.37 -4.77
CA GLY A 95 -7.52 -0.38 -4.96
C GLY A 95 -8.26 -0.37 -3.62
N LEU A 96 -7.85 -1.23 -2.66
CA LEU A 96 -8.41 -1.26 -1.31
C LEU A 96 -8.18 0.07 -0.57
N ALA A 97 -6.97 0.63 -0.62
CA ALA A 97 -6.60 1.86 0.07
C ALA A 97 -7.45 3.05 -0.38
N ASN A 98 -7.72 3.17 -1.68
CA ASN A 98 -8.51 4.28 -2.24
C ASN A 98 -9.96 4.28 -1.75
N VAL A 99 -10.60 3.12 -1.69
CA VAL A 99 -12.00 3.01 -1.26
C VAL A 99 -12.11 3.06 0.26
N LEU A 100 -11.30 2.25 0.98
CA LEU A 100 -11.33 2.17 2.44
C LEU A 100 -10.90 3.47 3.10
N GLY A 101 -9.94 4.20 2.48
CA GLY A 101 -9.48 5.49 2.97
C GLY A 101 -10.58 6.54 3.08
N SER A 102 -11.54 6.53 2.17
CA SER A 102 -12.68 7.46 2.20
C SER A 102 -13.82 6.96 3.08
N SER A 103 -14.20 5.71 2.90
CA SER A 103 -15.37 5.10 3.56
C SER A 103 -15.18 4.97 5.08
N THR A 104 -13.97 4.60 5.52
CA THR A 104 -13.71 4.43 6.96
C THR A 104 -13.87 5.74 7.73
N TRP A 105 -13.40 6.85 7.18
CA TRP A 105 -13.56 8.14 7.84
C TRP A 105 -15.02 8.60 7.88
N ALA A 106 -15.79 8.32 6.80
CA ALA A 106 -17.22 8.62 6.77
C ALA A 106 -17.99 7.78 7.80
N GLU A 107 -17.62 6.51 8.00
CA GLU A 107 -18.24 5.64 9.01
C GLU A 107 -17.92 6.04 10.46
N ILE A 108 -16.71 6.56 10.73
CA ILE A 108 -16.27 6.90 12.09
C ILE A 108 -16.78 8.27 12.49
N TYR A 109 -16.64 9.28 11.63
CA TYR A 109 -16.88 10.67 11.98
C TYR A 109 -18.13 11.28 11.33
N GLY A 110 -18.85 10.48 10.52
CA GLY A 110 -19.99 10.95 9.75
C GLY A 110 -19.59 11.84 8.59
N VAL A 111 -20.59 12.20 7.77
CA VAL A 111 -20.37 12.98 6.53
C VAL A 111 -20.17 14.47 6.76
N ARG A 112 -20.59 15.00 7.94
CA ARG A 112 -20.59 16.45 8.23
C ARG A 112 -19.20 17.08 8.18
N HIS A 113 -18.16 16.38 8.62
CA HIS A 113 -16.79 16.87 8.71
C HIS A 113 -15.82 16.17 7.77
N ILE A 114 -16.35 15.38 6.82
CA ILE A 114 -15.53 14.55 5.93
C ILE A 114 -14.53 15.35 5.10
N GLY A 115 -14.89 16.58 4.70
CA GLY A 115 -14.00 17.45 3.93
C GLY A 115 -12.72 17.80 4.69
N SER A 116 -12.83 18.25 5.94
CA SER A 116 -11.68 18.61 6.78
C SER A 116 -10.82 17.38 7.12
N ILE A 117 -11.45 16.23 7.38
CA ILE A 117 -10.74 14.98 7.66
C ILE A 117 -9.98 14.50 6.42
N LYS A 118 -10.62 14.55 5.24
CA LYS A 118 -9.96 14.22 3.98
C LYS A 118 -8.79 15.16 3.68
N ALA A 119 -8.94 16.46 3.89
CA ALA A 119 -7.87 17.42 3.68
C ALA A 119 -6.63 17.05 4.54
N LEU A 120 -6.84 16.79 5.83
CA LEU A 120 -5.77 16.40 6.73
C LEU A 120 -5.13 15.05 6.32
N THR A 121 -5.95 14.03 6.04
CA THR A 121 -5.43 12.72 5.66
C THR A 121 -4.71 12.76 4.32
N THR A 122 -5.19 13.54 3.36
CA THR A 122 -4.50 13.74 2.07
C THR A 122 -3.17 14.45 2.26
N ALA A 123 -3.10 15.48 3.11
CA ALA A 123 -1.84 16.15 3.44
C ALA A 123 -0.82 15.17 4.06
N LEU A 124 -1.26 14.32 4.99
CA LEU A 124 -0.42 13.27 5.58
C LEU A 124 0.01 12.22 4.54
N MET A 125 -0.84 11.87 3.60
CA MET A 125 -0.50 10.95 2.51
C MET A 125 0.56 11.56 1.59
N VAL A 126 0.44 12.83 1.22
CA VAL A 126 1.44 13.55 0.42
C VAL A 126 2.78 13.62 1.16
N PHE A 127 2.76 13.93 2.45
CA PHE A 127 3.95 13.87 3.27
C PHE A 127 4.57 12.47 3.32
N SER A 128 3.73 11.45 3.42
CA SER A 128 4.15 10.04 3.39
C SER A 128 4.81 9.64 2.07
N THR A 129 4.34 10.15 0.92
CA THR A 129 4.98 9.91 -0.38
C THR A 129 6.37 10.54 -0.46
N ALA A 130 6.51 11.78 0.00
CA ALA A 130 7.78 12.48 0.06
C ALA A 130 8.79 11.76 0.99
N PHE A 131 8.32 11.37 2.18
CA PHE A 131 9.12 10.58 3.12
C PHE A 131 9.56 9.24 2.52
N GLY A 132 8.66 8.53 1.84
CA GLY A 132 8.96 7.27 1.18
C GLY A 132 10.06 7.40 0.13
N THR A 133 9.94 8.40 -0.75
CA THR A 133 10.95 8.68 -1.77
C THR A 133 12.31 9.01 -1.14
N ALA A 134 12.33 9.88 -0.14
CA ALA A 134 13.56 10.25 0.55
C ALA A 134 14.22 9.07 1.28
N LEU A 135 13.41 8.24 1.97
CA LEU A 135 13.93 7.10 2.70
C LEU A 135 14.50 6.02 1.76
N PHE A 136 13.80 5.70 0.67
CA PHE A 136 14.34 4.78 -0.33
C PHE A 136 15.66 5.29 -0.90
N GLY A 137 15.73 6.59 -1.27
CA GLY A 137 16.96 7.19 -1.76
C GLY A 137 18.10 7.09 -0.76
N LEU A 138 17.89 7.49 0.48
CA LEU A 138 18.88 7.43 1.54
C LEU A 138 19.40 6.01 1.79
N LEU A 139 18.53 5.01 1.78
CA LEU A 139 18.93 3.61 1.97
C LEU A 139 19.76 3.12 0.78
N ILE A 140 19.33 3.42 -0.44
CA ILE A 140 20.04 3.03 -1.67
C ILE A 140 21.40 3.71 -1.75
N ASP A 141 21.47 5.01 -1.47
CA ASP A 141 22.72 5.78 -1.46
C ASP A 141 23.69 5.31 -0.36
N ALA A 142 23.15 4.80 0.75
CA ALA A 142 23.94 4.16 1.81
C ALA A 142 24.41 2.74 1.46
N GLY A 143 24.10 2.22 0.25
CA GLY A 143 24.55 0.92 -0.23
C GLY A 143 23.66 -0.25 0.21
N PHE A 144 22.45 0.00 0.69
CA PHE A 144 21.51 -1.09 1.04
C PHE A 144 21.01 -1.78 -0.23
N SER A 145 20.96 -3.11 -0.19
CA SER A 145 20.34 -3.90 -1.27
C SER A 145 18.83 -3.75 -1.29
N ILE A 146 18.20 -4.09 -2.41
CA ILE A 146 16.74 -4.02 -2.54
C ILE A 146 16.01 -4.92 -1.54
N GLU A 147 16.59 -6.05 -1.16
CA GLU A 147 16.05 -6.95 -0.14
C GLU A 147 16.04 -6.29 1.24
N GLN A 148 17.08 -5.52 1.56
CA GLN A 148 17.15 -4.77 2.82
C GLN A 148 16.15 -3.62 2.86
N VAL A 149 15.96 -2.92 1.75
CA VAL A 149 14.91 -1.89 1.61
C VAL A 149 13.51 -2.50 1.74
N ALA A 150 13.31 -3.66 1.12
CA ALA A 150 12.06 -4.42 1.26
C ALA A 150 11.83 -4.90 2.70
N LEU A 151 12.90 -5.30 3.42
CA LEU A 151 12.82 -5.68 4.84
C LEU A 151 12.37 -4.51 5.72
N VAL A 152 12.92 -3.31 5.52
CA VAL A 152 12.49 -2.10 6.24
C VAL A 152 11.01 -1.84 5.99
N SER A 153 10.58 -1.96 4.73
CA SER A 153 9.18 -1.81 4.33
C SER A 153 8.29 -2.86 5.01
N LEU A 154 8.73 -4.12 5.04
CA LEU A 154 8.03 -5.24 5.67
C LEU A 154 7.83 -5.02 7.17
N ILE A 155 8.88 -4.58 7.87
CA ILE A 155 8.82 -4.27 9.31
C ILE A 155 7.78 -3.17 9.56
N TYR A 156 7.83 -2.09 8.78
CA TYR A 156 6.88 -0.99 8.91
C TYR A 156 5.43 -1.43 8.69
N ILE A 157 5.16 -2.18 7.61
CA ILE A 157 3.80 -2.68 7.31
C ILE A 157 3.32 -3.61 8.42
N SER A 158 4.20 -4.47 8.94
CA SER A 158 3.88 -5.41 10.01
C SER A 158 3.47 -4.68 11.29
N ILE A 159 4.23 -3.66 11.69
CA ILE A 159 3.92 -2.81 12.84
C ILE A 159 2.60 -2.07 12.59
N ALA A 160 2.41 -1.46 11.42
CA ALA A 160 1.18 -0.74 11.08
C ALA A 160 -0.05 -1.66 11.09
N THR A 161 0.09 -2.89 10.60
CA THR A 161 -0.99 -3.89 10.61
C THR A 161 -1.30 -4.38 12.01
N ALA A 162 -0.27 -4.63 12.83
CA ALA A 162 -0.45 -4.99 14.24
C ALA A 162 -1.17 -3.88 15.03
N LEU A 163 -0.77 -2.63 14.84
CA LEU A 163 -1.44 -1.48 15.45
C LEU A 163 -2.91 -1.38 15.04
N LEU A 164 -3.22 -1.58 13.76
CA LEU A 164 -4.60 -1.62 13.27
C LEU A 164 -5.40 -2.73 13.94
N PHE A 165 -4.79 -3.90 14.13
CA PHE A 165 -5.45 -5.03 14.79
C PHE A 165 -5.81 -4.71 16.25
N PHE A 166 -4.90 -4.07 17.01
CA PHE A 166 -5.15 -3.68 18.41
C PHE A 166 -6.17 -2.54 18.53
N VAL A 167 -6.12 -1.55 17.60
CA VAL A 167 -7.02 -0.39 17.66
C VAL A 167 -8.42 -0.71 17.12
N ARG A 168 -8.56 -1.75 16.28
CA ARG A 168 -9.82 -2.16 15.66
C ARG A 168 -10.99 -2.25 16.63
N ASN A 169 -10.77 -2.81 17.83
CA ASN A 169 -11.81 -2.99 18.82
C ASN A 169 -12.27 -1.66 19.45
N LYS A 170 -11.38 -0.65 19.47
CA LYS A 170 -11.69 0.71 19.96
C LYS A 170 -12.42 1.57 18.93
N LEU A 171 -12.42 1.16 17.67
CA LEU A 171 -13.13 1.86 16.58
C LEU A 171 -14.62 1.48 16.49
N ASN A 172 -15.15 0.77 17.47
CA ASN A 172 -16.56 0.38 17.51
C ASN A 172 -17.42 1.58 17.94
N PRO A 173 -18.54 1.93 17.24
CA PRO A 173 -19.34 3.12 17.53
C PRO A 173 -20.03 3.11 18.89
N GLN A 174 -19.99 1.99 19.61
CA GLN A 174 -20.55 1.90 20.97
C GLN A 174 -19.73 2.68 22.02
N TYR A 175 -18.57 3.25 21.65
CA TYR A 175 -17.67 3.99 22.56
C TYR A 175 -17.43 5.45 22.10
N LEU A 176 -18.15 5.93 21.11
CA LEU A 176 -18.18 7.32 20.63
C LEU A 176 -19.59 7.90 20.77
#